data_eb14353b51137de2408064a929d896aa
#
_entry.id   eb14353b51137de2408064a929d896aa
#
_cell.length_a   1.000
_cell.length_b   1.000
_cell.length_c   1.000
_cell.angle_alpha   90.00
_cell.angle_beta   90.00
_cell.angle_gamma   90.00
#
_symmetry.space_group_name_H-M   'P 1'
#
loop_
_entity.id
_entity.type
_entity.pdbx_description
1 polymer ?
#
loop_
_entity_poly.entity_id
_entity_poly.type
_entity_poly.pdbx_seq_one_letter_code
_entity_poly.pdbx_strand_id
1 'polypeptide(L)'
;RELVQIESGSQHKAGVDAVAQNVKSQLDCLGAKTRIIEMPHAGNMVVSSWGKADRAPILLLGHMDTVFPNGTIRERPFTIQNGKTYGPGVLDMKGGLVIALYAVKALQAAGYQTRPIRLIFAGDEEAAHQQSNAAVCIQKEAKGAVAAFNCETGFLDNGLVVQRKGSAVYTMSVQG
;
A
#
# COMPACT_ATOMS: atom_id res chain seq x y z
N ARG A 1 -13.32 -0.62 6.66
CA ARG A 1 -13.49 -0.04 7.99
C ARG A 1 -12.28 -0.36 8.88
N GLU A 2 -11.96 -1.64 9.10
CA GLU A 2 -10.90 -2.09 10.01
C GLU A 2 -9.57 -1.36 9.78
N LEU A 3 -9.06 -1.33 8.54
CA LEU A 3 -7.79 -0.66 8.22
C LEU A 3 -7.81 0.84 8.57
N VAL A 4 -8.93 1.52 8.37
CA VAL A 4 -9.06 2.96 8.65
C VAL A 4 -9.08 3.24 10.15
N GLN A 5 -9.53 2.30 10.97
CA GLN A 5 -9.54 2.42 12.43
C GLN A 5 -8.16 2.24 13.08
N ILE A 6 -7.18 1.75 12.32
CA ILE A 6 -5.79 1.68 12.77
C ILE A 6 -5.09 2.98 12.36
N GLU A 7 -4.65 3.78 13.32
CA GLU A 7 -3.85 4.98 13.04
C GLU A 7 -2.46 4.57 12.54
N SER A 8 -2.11 5.00 11.33
CA SER A 8 -0.88 4.60 10.66
C SER A 8 -0.17 5.78 10.01
N GLY A 9 -0.07 6.91 10.71
CA GLY A 9 0.79 8.01 10.26
C GLY A 9 2.22 7.51 10.05
N SER A 10 2.94 8.04 9.03
CA SER A 10 4.28 7.57 8.65
C SER A 10 5.28 7.57 9.81
N GLN A 11 5.11 8.48 10.77
CA GLN A 11 5.92 8.55 12.00
C GLN A 11 5.45 7.59 13.10
N HIS A 12 4.34 6.90 12.91
CA HIS A 12 3.77 5.96 13.87
C HIS A 12 4.03 4.51 13.45
N LYS A 13 5.29 4.09 13.52
CA LYS A 13 5.71 2.73 13.11
C LYS A 13 4.78 1.63 13.64
N ALA A 14 4.44 1.64 14.92
CA ALA A 14 3.59 0.59 15.50
C ALA A 14 2.21 0.51 14.84
N GLY A 15 1.63 1.63 14.46
CA GLY A 15 0.37 1.68 13.74
C GLY A 15 0.48 1.16 12.31
N VAL A 16 1.53 1.55 11.60
CA VAL A 16 1.80 1.01 10.24
C VAL A 16 2.03 -0.50 10.30
N ASP A 17 2.80 -0.97 11.28
CA ASP A 17 3.05 -2.40 11.49
C ASP A 17 1.76 -3.17 11.81
N ALA A 18 0.82 -2.56 12.54
CA ALA A 18 -0.49 -3.16 12.79
C ALA A 18 -1.33 -3.28 11.51
N VAL A 19 -1.27 -2.27 10.61
CA VAL A 19 -1.87 -2.36 9.26
C VAL A 19 -1.21 -3.48 8.47
N ALA A 20 0.12 -3.58 8.51
CA ALA A 20 0.87 -4.62 7.81
C ALA A 20 0.47 -6.04 8.26
N GLN A 21 0.31 -6.25 9.56
CA GLN A 21 -0.15 -7.54 10.10
C GLN A 21 -1.59 -7.87 9.69
N ASN A 22 -2.49 -6.87 9.69
CA ASN A 22 -3.87 -7.05 9.25
C ASN A 22 -3.92 -7.45 7.76
N VAL A 23 -3.21 -6.72 6.90
CA VAL A 23 -3.12 -7.00 5.47
C VAL A 23 -2.51 -8.38 5.21
N LYS A 24 -1.42 -8.72 5.93
CA LYS A 24 -0.79 -10.04 5.85
C LYS A 24 -1.80 -11.14 6.18
N SER A 25 -2.52 -11.01 7.28
CA SER A 25 -3.51 -12.00 7.70
C SER A 25 -4.59 -12.21 6.63
N GLN A 26 -5.10 -11.14 6.02
CA GLN A 26 -6.10 -11.24 4.96
C GLN A 26 -5.54 -11.92 3.70
N LEU A 27 -4.31 -11.62 3.30
CA LEU A 27 -3.65 -12.25 2.16
C LEU A 27 -3.36 -13.74 2.41
N ASP A 28 -2.92 -14.09 3.62
CA ASP A 28 -2.70 -15.49 4.00
C ASP A 28 -4.00 -16.30 3.96
N CYS A 29 -5.13 -15.70 4.40
CA CYS A 29 -6.47 -16.31 4.27
C CYS A 29 -6.89 -16.55 2.82
N LEU A 30 -6.37 -15.76 1.86
CA LEU A 30 -6.58 -15.96 0.43
C LEU A 30 -5.59 -16.98 -0.18
N GLY A 31 -4.76 -17.63 0.65
CA GLY A 31 -3.77 -18.61 0.20
C GLY A 31 -2.52 -17.99 -0.42
N ALA A 32 -2.28 -16.71 -0.23
CA ALA A 32 -1.06 -16.07 -0.67
C ALA A 32 0.11 -16.40 0.28
N LYS A 33 1.34 -16.37 -0.26
CA LYS A 33 2.57 -16.49 0.54
C LYS A 33 3.05 -15.09 0.89
N THR A 34 2.78 -14.65 2.11
CA THR A 34 3.05 -13.28 2.57
C THR A 34 4.18 -13.24 3.57
N ARG A 35 5.09 -12.27 3.40
CA ARG A 35 6.16 -11.96 4.35
C ARG A 35 6.18 -10.47 4.68
N ILE A 36 6.63 -10.18 5.88
CA ILE A 36 6.94 -8.83 6.33
C ILE A 36 8.44 -8.59 6.08
N ILE A 37 8.78 -7.43 5.55
CA ILE A 37 10.15 -6.93 5.50
C ILE A 37 10.27 -5.87 6.59
N GLU A 38 11.09 -6.16 7.58
CA GLU A 38 11.29 -5.24 8.70
C GLU A 38 12.07 -3.99 8.28
N MET A 39 11.58 -2.84 8.72
CA MET A 39 12.20 -1.53 8.55
C MET A 39 12.47 -0.94 9.93
N PRO A 40 13.74 -0.85 10.39
CA PRO A 40 14.03 -0.47 11.77
C PRO A 40 13.49 0.91 12.19
N HIS A 41 13.46 1.87 11.25
CA HIS A 41 13.13 3.27 11.53
C HIS A 41 11.86 3.75 10.84
N ALA A 42 11.14 2.86 10.16
CA ALA A 42 9.90 3.16 9.44
C ALA A 42 8.89 2.01 9.62
N GLY A 43 7.68 2.18 9.14
CA GLY A 43 6.71 1.10 9.05
C GLY A 43 7.23 -0.05 8.17
N ASN A 44 6.94 -1.27 8.57
CA ASN A 44 7.37 -2.47 7.85
C ASN A 44 6.67 -2.57 6.48
N MET A 45 7.29 -3.28 5.54
CA MET A 45 6.69 -3.57 4.24
C MET A 45 5.99 -4.93 4.25
N VAL A 46 4.97 -5.07 3.42
CA VAL A 46 4.33 -6.35 3.08
C VAL A 46 4.72 -6.73 1.65
N VAL A 47 5.22 -7.94 1.48
CA VAL A 47 5.42 -8.54 0.15
C VAL A 47 4.69 -9.88 0.12
N SER A 48 3.82 -10.05 -0.85
CA SER A 48 3.00 -11.24 -0.98
C SER A 48 3.01 -11.76 -2.41
N SER A 49 2.85 -13.06 -2.57
CA SER A 49 2.68 -13.71 -3.87
C SER A 49 1.51 -14.67 -3.81
N TRP A 50 0.58 -14.49 -4.74
CA TRP A 50 -0.58 -15.36 -4.91
C TRP A 50 -0.55 -16.02 -6.29
N GLY A 51 -0.95 -17.29 -6.38
CA GLY A 51 -0.93 -18.08 -7.59
C GLY A 51 0.39 -18.84 -7.80
N LYS A 52 0.51 -19.54 -8.95
CA LYS A 52 1.69 -20.35 -9.28
C LYS A 52 2.84 -19.47 -9.76
N ALA A 53 4.02 -19.65 -9.19
CA ALA A 53 5.22 -18.87 -9.51
C ALA A 53 5.98 -19.41 -10.73
N ASP A 54 5.28 -19.84 -11.77
CA ASP A 54 5.84 -20.42 -13.01
C ASP A 54 5.97 -19.41 -14.14
N ARG A 55 5.50 -18.19 -13.94
CA ARG A 55 5.51 -17.09 -14.92
C ARG A 55 5.85 -15.77 -14.26
N ALA A 56 6.23 -14.81 -15.09
CA ALA A 56 6.44 -13.43 -14.65
C ALA A 56 5.17 -12.81 -14.03
N PRO A 57 5.25 -12.19 -12.85
CA PRO A 57 4.09 -11.69 -12.11
C PRO A 57 3.50 -10.41 -12.70
N ILE A 58 2.25 -10.16 -12.33
CA ILE A 58 1.64 -8.84 -12.34
C ILE A 58 1.79 -8.26 -10.91
N LEU A 59 2.15 -6.97 -10.81
CA LEU A 59 2.30 -6.29 -9.53
C LEU A 59 1.06 -5.49 -9.17
N LEU A 60 0.69 -5.54 -7.89
CA LEU A 60 -0.18 -4.56 -7.24
C LEU A 60 0.67 -3.82 -6.20
N LEU A 61 0.75 -2.50 -6.34
CA LEU A 61 1.57 -1.64 -5.50
C LEU A 61 0.69 -0.74 -4.65
N GLY A 62 1.20 -0.32 -3.49
CA GLY A 62 0.55 0.64 -2.63
C GLY A 62 1.34 0.89 -1.35
N HIS A 63 0.75 1.67 -0.44
CA HIS A 63 1.33 1.95 0.86
C HIS A 63 0.29 1.84 1.99
N MET A 64 0.78 1.69 3.22
CA MET A 64 -0.02 1.44 4.41
C MET A 64 -0.03 2.61 5.39
N ASP A 65 0.93 3.51 5.24
CA ASP A 65 1.03 4.72 6.03
C ASP A 65 0.09 5.81 5.52
N THR A 66 -0.02 6.88 6.29
CA THR A 66 -0.83 8.06 5.97
C THR A 66 -0.14 9.32 6.48
N VAL A 67 -0.53 10.48 5.95
CA VAL A 67 -0.08 11.80 6.43
C VAL A 67 -0.67 12.21 7.79
N PHE A 68 -1.63 11.46 8.32
CA PHE A 68 -2.41 11.89 9.49
C PHE A 68 -1.68 11.60 10.82
N PRO A 69 -1.63 12.58 11.74
CA PRO A 69 -1.08 12.37 13.08
C PRO A 69 -1.99 11.45 13.92
N ASN A 70 -1.42 10.89 14.97
CA ASN A 70 -2.16 10.11 15.95
C ASN A 70 -3.25 10.95 16.62
N GLY A 71 -4.40 10.35 16.88
CA GLY A 71 -5.58 11.00 17.44
C GLY A 71 -6.58 11.46 16.39
N THR A 72 -6.18 11.54 15.10
CA THR A 72 -7.05 12.00 14.01
C THR A 72 -8.34 11.17 13.91
N ILE A 73 -8.29 9.87 14.19
CA ILE A 73 -9.47 9.01 14.11
C ILE A 73 -10.54 9.36 15.14
N ARG A 74 -10.19 10.01 16.27
CA ARG A 74 -11.15 10.47 17.27
C ARG A 74 -11.95 11.66 16.76
N GLU A 75 -11.32 12.54 15.98
CA GLU A 75 -11.93 13.74 15.42
C GLU A 75 -12.64 13.44 14.10
N ARG A 76 -12.08 12.52 13.32
CA ARG A 76 -12.55 12.14 11.98
C ARG A 76 -12.71 10.62 11.87
N PRO A 77 -13.68 10.01 12.59
CA PRO A 77 -13.87 8.55 12.57
C PRO A 77 -14.31 8.07 11.20
N PHE A 78 -14.12 6.77 10.95
CA PHE A 78 -14.68 6.14 9.76
C PHE A 78 -16.20 6.28 9.73
N THR A 79 -16.73 6.94 8.71
CA THR A 79 -18.17 7.12 8.50
C THR A 79 -18.55 6.78 7.07
N ILE A 80 -19.83 6.44 6.88
CA ILE A 80 -20.44 6.28 5.56
C ILE A 80 -21.63 7.24 5.50
N GLN A 81 -21.58 8.18 4.55
CA GLN A 81 -22.64 9.17 4.34
C GLN A 81 -22.91 9.32 2.85
N ASN A 82 -24.17 9.23 2.47
CA ASN A 82 -24.60 9.38 1.07
C ASN A 82 -23.83 8.47 0.09
N GLY A 83 -23.56 7.23 0.48
CA GLY A 83 -22.82 6.26 -0.35
C GLY A 83 -21.31 6.53 -0.44
N LYS A 84 -20.79 7.52 0.28
CA LYS A 84 -19.35 7.83 0.34
C LYS A 84 -18.77 7.44 1.69
N THR A 85 -17.52 6.98 1.69
CA THR A 85 -16.76 6.64 2.88
C THR A 85 -15.81 7.77 3.25
N TYR A 86 -15.71 8.05 4.55
CA TYR A 86 -14.83 9.09 5.11
C TYR A 86 -13.99 8.51 6.23
N GLY A 87 -12.82 9.09 6.45
CA GLY A 87 -11.89 8.73 7.52
C GLY A 87 -10.43 8.88 7.09
N PRO A 88 -9.47 8.90 8.04
CA PRO A 88 -8.04 9.03 7.74
C PRO A 88 -7.54 7.91 6.81
N GLY A 89 -6.92 8.29 5.69
CA GLY A 89 -6.38 7.33 4.73
C GLY A 89 -7.41 6.52 3.95
N VAL A 90 -8.72 6.85 3.99
CA VAL A 90 -9.74 6.15 3.19
C VAL A 90 -9.41 6.24 1.71
N LEU A 91 -9.05 7.43 1.22
CA LEU A 91 -8.70 7.65 -0.19
C LEU A 91 -7.23 7.33 -0.44
N ASP A 92 -6.37 7.83 0.39
CA ASP A 92 -4.91 7.74 0.31
C ASP A 92 -4.36 6.97 1.52
N MET A 93 -3.97 5.63 1.37
CA MET A 93 -4.52 4.85 0.25
C MET A 93 -5.11 3.51 0.74
N LYS A 94 -5.70 3.49 1.95
CA LYS A 94 -6.28 2.24 2.52
C LYS A 94 -7.45 1.69 1.69
N GLY A 95 -8.17 2.54 0.96
CA GLY A 95 -9.15 2.11 -0.03
C GLY A 95 -8.50 1.31 -1.15
N GLY A 96 -7.35 1.74 -1.65
CA GLY A 96 -6.56 1.03 -2.65
C GLY A 96 -6.06 -0.33 -2.15
N LEU A 97 -5.63 -0.43 -0.87
CA LEU A 97 -5.28 -1.72 -0.26
C LEU A 97 -6.48 -2.69 -0.28
N VAL A 98 -7.68 -2.21 0.05
CA VAL A 98 -8.91 -3.02 -0.01
C VAL A 98 -9.21 -3.44 -1.45
N ILE A 99 -9.06 -2.55 -2.42
CA ILE A 99 -9.22 -2.87 -3.85
C ILE A 99 -8.25 -3.99 -4.26
N ALA A 100 -6.98 -3.90 -3.88
CA ALA A 100 -5.98 -4.93 -4.17
C ALA A 100 -6.35 -6.30 -3.57
N LEU A 101 -6.77 -6.33 -2.29
CA LEU A 101 -7.22 -7.55 -1.61
C LEU A 101 -8.45 -8.17 -2.30
N TYR A 102 -9.43 -7.35 -2.65
CA TYR A 102 -10.64 -7.84 -3.33
C TYR A 102 -10.39 -8.23 -4.78
N ALA A 103 -9.41 -7.63 -5.46
CA ALA A 103 -8.98 -8.08 -6.78
C ALA A 103 -8.43 -9.51 -6.72
N VAL A 104 -7.55 -9.81 -5.75
CA VAL A 104 -7.05 -11.18 -5.54
C VAL A 104 -8.19 -12.14 -5.21
N LYS A 105 -9.11 -11.74 -4.33
CA LYS A 105 -10.28 -12.56 -3.98
C LYS A 105 -11.18 -12.83 -5.20
N ALA A 106 -11.40 -11.84 -6.05
CA ALA A 106 -12.18 -11.99 -7.27
C ALA A 106 -11.48 -12.91 -8.28
N LEU A 107 -10.16 -12.76 -8.45
CA LEU A 107 -9.36 -13.66 -9.30
C LEU A 107 -9.40 -15.10 -8.80
N GLN A 108 -9.33 -15.30 -7.49
CA GLN A 108 -9.48 -16.62 -6.87
C GLN A 108 -10.85 -17.23 -7.16
N ALA A 109 -11.93 -16.47 -6.98
CA ALA A 109 -13.30 -16.93 -7.24
C ALA A 109 -13.54 -17.23 -8.72
N ALA A 110 -12.87 -16.50 -9.63
CA ALA A 110 -12.91 -16.74 -11.06
C ALA A 110 -12.00 -17.90 -11.55
N GLY A 111 -11.28 -18.57 -10.65
CA GLY A 111 -10.36 -19.64 -11.02
C GLY A 111 -9.16 -19.17 -11.85
N TYR A 112 -8.74 -17.92 -11.71
CA TYR A 112 -7.62 -17.36 -12.48
C TYR A 112 -6.29 -18.06 -12.16
N GLN A 113 -5.58 -18.49 -13.19
CA GLN A 113 -4.30 -19.21 -13.08
C GLN A 113 -3.25 -18.77 -14.11
N THR A 114 -3.50 -17.66 -14.82
CA THR A 114 -2.66 -17.28 -15.96
C THR A 114 -1.28 -16.77 -15.52
N ARG A 115 -1.22 -15.94 -14.46
CA ARG A 115 0.04 -15.38 -13.93
C ARG A 115 -0.07 -15.20 -12.42
N PRO A 116 1.04 -15.28 -11.69
CA PRO A 116 1.04 -14.91 -10.27
C PRO A 116 0.78 -13.41 -10.09
N ILE A 117 0.12 -13.09 -9.01
CA ILE A 117 -0.06 -11.71 -8.55
C ILE A 117 0.93 -11.47 -7.40
N ARG A 118 1.76 -10.46 -7.53
CA ARG A 118 2.65 -10.02 -6.45
C ARG A 118 2.15 -8.69 -5.91
N LEU A 119 1.98 -8.63 -4.61
CA LEU A 119 1.57 -7.41 -3.91
C LEU A 119 2.76 -6.88 -3.12
N ILE A 120 3.00 -5.59 -3.21
CA ILE A 120 4.09 -4.91 -2.51
C ILE A 120 3.50 -3.65 -1.89
N PHE A 121 3.45 -3.59 -0.55
CA PHE A 121 2.91 -2.45 0.18
C PHE A 121 3.99 -1.87 1.08
N ALA A 122 4.32 -0.61 0.83
CA ALA A 122 5.30 0.15 1.61
C ALA A 122 4.68 0.65 2.93
N GLY A 123 5.52 0.93 3.91
CA GLY A 123 5.11 1.45 5.21
C GLY A 123 5.53 2.90 5.47
N ASP A 124 6.10 3.61 4.50
CA ASP A 124 6.63 4.97 4.65
C ASP A 124 6.66 5.76 3.33
N GLU A 125 5.67 5.55 2.48
CA GLU A 125 5.56 6.24 1.20
C GLU A 125 5.39 7.75 1.39
N GLU A 126 4.52 8.15 2.30
CA GLU A 126 4.22 9.55 2.62
C GLU A 126 5.42 10.30 3.25
N ALA A 127 6.39 9.56 3.76
CA ALA A 127 7.69 10.07 4.18
C ALA A 127 8.77 9.94 3.08
N ALA A 128 8.37 9.69 1.83
CA ALA A 128 9.26 9.54 0.66
C ALA A 128 10.41 8.53 0.89
N HIS A 129 10.16 7.48 1.69
CA HIS A 129 11.14 6.44 2.04
C HIS A 129 12.46 6.96 2.65
N GLN A 130 12.40 8.12 3.32
CA GLN A 130 13.62 8.77 3.85
C GLN A 130 14.24 8.03 5.04
N GLN A 131 13.47 7.19 5.72
CA GLN A 131 13.93 6.46 6.92
C GLN A 131 14.07 4.95 6.68
N SER A 132 13.95 4.52 5.43
CA SER A 132 13.98 3.10 5.07
C SER A 132 14.72 2.85 3.77
N ASN A 133 14.91 1.57 3.46
CA ASN A 133 15.37 1.10 2.16
C ASN A 133 14.22 0.55 1.30
N ALA A 134 12.98 0.99 1.56
CA ALA A 134 11.78 0.48 0.89
C ALA A 134 11.87 0.62 -0.64
N ALA A 135 12.37 1.75 -1.15
CA ALA A 135 12.54 1.95 -2.59
C ALA A 135 13.43 0.87 -3.24
N VAL A 136 14.54 0.49 -2.58
CA VAL A 136 15.42 -0.59 -3.05
C VAL A 136 14.73 -1.94 -2.99
N CYS A 137 13.97 -2.19 -1.93
CA CYS A 137 13.18 -3.42 -1.80
C CYS A 137 12.10 -3.52 -2.89
N ILE A 138 11.38 -2.42 -3.15
CA ILE A 138 10.37 -2.36 -4.22
C ILE A 138 11.02 -2.68 -5.58
N GLN A 139 12.14 -2.04 -5.92
CA GLN A 139 12.85 -2.30 -7.18
C GLN A 139 13.27 -3.77 -7.31
N LYS A 140 13.79 -4.37 -6.24
CA LYS A 140 14.19 -5.78 -6.21
C LYS A 140 12.99 -6.69 -6.43
N GLU A 141 11.89 -6.46 -5.72
CA GLU A 141 10.68 -7.29 -5.79
C GLU A 141 9.91 -7.09 -7.10
N ALA A 142 10.02 -5.93 -7.73
CA ALA A 142 9.37 -5.62 -9.00
C ALA A 142 10.09 -6.22 -10.21
N LYS A 143 11.34 -6.64 -10.05
CA LYS A 143 12.16 -7.14 -11.16
C LYS A 143 11.50 -8.34 -11.85
N GLY A 144 11.40 -8.25 -13.17
CA GLY A 144 10.85 -9.32 -14.02
C GLY A 144 9.32 -9.33 -14.09
N ALA A 145 8.62 -8.39 -13.48
CA ALA A 145 7.17 -8.25 -13.65
C ALA A 145 6.81 -7.79 -15.07
N VAL A 146 5.64 -8.22 -15.57
CA VAL A 146 5.15 -7.86 -16.91
C VAL A 146 4.28 -6.62 -16.91
N ALA A 147 3.67 -6.30 -15.78
CA ALA A 147 2.84 -5.11 -15.57
C ALA A 147 2.82 -4.75 -14.09
N ALA A 148 2.56 -3.48 -13.79
CA ALA A 148 2.35 -2.98 -12.44
C ALA A 148 1.12 -2.07 -12.41
N PHE A 149 0.28 -2.27 -11.40
CA PHE A 149 -0.85 -1.40 -11.09
C PHE A 149 -0.59 -0.78 -9.72
N ASN A 150 -0.44 0.53 -9.69
CA ASN A 150 -0.40 1.27 -8.44
C ASN A 150 -1.85 1.53 -8.00
N CYS A 151 -2.21 1.02 -6.82
CA CYS A 151 -3.56 1.13 -6.27
C CYS A 151 -3.81 2.47 -5.55
N GLU A 152 -3.03 3.47 -5.89
CA GLU A 152 -3.16 4.85 -5.45
C GLU A 152 -4.49 5.49 -5.85
N THR A 153 -4.69 6.72 -5.35
CA THR A 153 -5.88 7.50 -5.66
C THR A 153 -6.05 7.72 -7.17
N GLY A 154 -7.24 7.46 -7.67
CA GLY A 154 -7.62 7.77 -9.04
C GLY A 154 -8.20 9.18 -9.18
N PHE A 155 -8.45 9.58 -10.43
CA PHE A 155 -9.17 10.80 -10.73
C PHE A 155 -10.69 10.60 -10.63
N LEU A 156 -11.43 11.70 -10.43
CA LEU A 156 -12.91 11.66 -10.30
C LEU A 156 -13.62 11.15 -11.56
N ASP A 157 -12.97 11.25 -12.71
CA ASP A 157 -13.44 10.76 -14.01
C ASP A 157 -13.02 9.32 -14.31
N ASN A 158 -12.46 8.60 -13.33
CA ASN A 158 -11.82 7.29 -13.46
C ASN A 158 -10.63 7.26 -14.43
N GLY A 159 -9.99 8.39 -14.68
CA GLY A 159 -8.77 8.48 -15.48
C GLY A 159 -7.63 7.67 -14.86
N LEU A 160 -6.89 6.94 -15.71
CA LEU A 160 -5.70 6.19 -15.30
C LEU A 160 -4.44 7.02 -15.55
N VAL A 161 -3.57 7.07 -14.54
CA VAL A 161 -2.25 7.70 -14.68
C VAL A 161 -1.32 6.69 -15.36
N VAL A 162 -0.96 6.95 -16.60
CA VAL A 162 -0.07 6.09 -17.40
C VAL A 162 1.35 6.64 -17.52
N GLN A 163 1.58 7.88 -17.06
CA GLN A 163 2.89 8.55 -17.13
C GLN A 163 3.01 9.57 -16.00
N ARG A 164 4.19 9.71 -15.43
CA ARG A 164 4.52 10.73 -14.43
C ARG A 164 5.80 11.47 -14.80
N LYS A 165 5.92 12.73 -14.33
CA LYS A 165 7.15 13.50 -14.34
C LYS A 165 7.96 13.18 -13.07
N GLY A 166 9.28 13.38 -13.14
CA GLY A 166 10.14 13.33 -11.96
C GLY A 166 9.88 14.51 -11.03
N SER A 167 10.21 14.32 -9.74
CA SER A 167 10.20 15.37 -8.72
C SER A 167 11.56 15.41 -8.03
N ALA A 168 12.02 16.59 -7.69
CA ALA A 168 13.23 16.79 -6.89
C ALA A 168 13.00 17.94 -5.90
N VAL A 169 13.51 17.77 -4.68
CA VAL A 169 13.47 18.78 -3.63
C VAL A 169 14.90 19.22 -3.35
N TYR A 170 15.13 20.53 -3.35
CA TYR A 170 16.43 21.12 -3.03
C TYR A 170 16.29 22.01 -1.80
N THR A 171 17.22 21.87 -0.86
CA THR A 171 17.34 22.75 0.29
C THR A 171 18.59 23.61 0.13
N MET A 172 18.43 24.93 0.20
CA MET A 172 19.54 25.88 0.21
C MET A 172 19.63 26.48 1.61
N SER A 173 20.79 26.38 2.22
CA SER A 173 21.09 27.03 3.51
C SER A 173 22.12 28.12 3.28
N VAL A 174 21.81 29.33 3.74
CA VAL A 174 22.72 30.48 3.69
C VAL A 174 23.00 30.90 5.13
N GLN A 175 24.27 30.96 5.48
CA GLN A 175 24.74 31.41 6.80
C GLN A 175 25.51 32.71 6.61
N GLY A 176 25.03 33.79 7.23
CA GLY A 176 25.68 35.10 7.27
C GLY A 176 26.58 35.29 8.48
#